data_e5827d07b3247a662c2e5a633f0d5bb2
#
_entry.id   e5827d07b3247a662c2e5a633f0d5bb2
#
_cell.length_a   1.000
_cell.length_b   1.000
_cell.length_c   1.000
_cell.angle_alpha   90.00
_cell.angle_beta   90.00
_cell.angle_gamma   90.00
#
_symmetry.space_group_name_H-M   'P 1'
#
loop_
_entity.id
_entity.type
_entity.pdbx_description
1 polymer ?
#
loop_
_entity_poly.entity_id
_entity_poly.type
_entity_poly.pdbx_seq_one_letter_code
_entity_poly.pdbx_strand_id
1 'polypeptide(L)'
;MEKNYIARMREKVGHDGMIFVSAFGVLWNDAHDAILLEKRWDSDEGWGFPGGYLEYGDSPMQAVKREFKEETNLDVKVTRMLGIATNEVKQNSWGDAQETIGIGFEVEHVGGQMLKDGTETLDLQFVPVHPEPKMFVPQAQKTMHLILTQNEISEQPWMREKNE
;
A
#
# COMPACT_ATOMS: atom_id res chain seq x y z
N MET A 1 -18.76 8.74 -13.19
CA MET A 1 -17.37 8.39 -12.81
C MET A 1 -17.00 7.11 -13.56
N GLU A 2 -15.89 7.12 -14.27
CA GLU A 2 -15.42 5.93 -14.96
C GLU A 2 -14.95 4.90 -13.92
N LYS A 3 -15.33 3.61 -14.11
CA LYS A 3 -14.95 2.55 -13.17
C LYS A 3 -13.45 2.28 -13.29
N ASN A 4 -12.77 2.13 -12.17
CA ASN A 4 -11.36 1.72 -12.13
C ASN A 4 -11.16 0.31 -12.74
N TYR A 5 -9.91 -0.05 -13.00
CA TYR A 5 -9.57 -1.31 -13.66
C TYR A 5 -10.14 -2.54 -12.91
N ILE A 6 -10.01 -2.58 -11.59
CA ILE A 6 -10.47 -3.69 -10.74
C ILE A 6 -11.99 -3.88 -10.87
N ALA A 7 -12.77 -2.78 -10.77
CA ALA A 7 -14.23 -2.84 -10.91
C ALA A 7 -14.65 -3.37 -12.28
N ARG A 8 -13.94 -2.98 -13.35
CA ARG A 8 -14.20 -3.49 -14.71
C ARG A 8 -13.85 -4.98 -14.85
N MET A 9 -12.78 -5.44 -14.18
CA MET A 9 -12.41 -6.86 -14.21
C MET A 9 -13.41 -7.70 -13.44
N ARG A 10 -13.83 -7.25 -12.26
CA ARG A 10 -14.85 -7.95 -11.45
C ARG A 10 -16.16 -8.16 -12.22
N GLU A 11 -16.58 -7.19 -13.03
CA GLU A 11 -17.78 -7.34 -13.87
C GLU A 11 -17.65 -8.44 -14.92
N LYS A 12 -16.43 -8.77 -15.35
CA LYS A 12 -16.18 -9.80 -16.37
C LYS A 12 -15.95 -11.18 -15.79
N VAL A 13 -15.27 -11.27 -14.66
CA VAL A 13 -14.85 -12.56 -14.08
C VAL A 13 -15.65 -12.93 -12.83
N GLY A 14 -16.51 -12.05 -12.32
CA GLY A 14 -17.27 -12.28 -11.09
C GLY A 14 -16.37 -12.33 -9.87
N HIS A 15 -16.56 -13.36 -9.04
CA HIS A 15 -15.82 -13.56 -7.79
C HIS A 15 -14.69 -14.61 -7.91
N ASP A 16 -14.34 -15.00 -9.12
CA ASP A 16 -13.22 -15.91 -9.35
C ASP A 16 -11.90 -15.27 -8.87
N GLY A 17 -10.92 -16.11 -8.52
CA GLY A 17 -9.64 -15.65 -8.00
C GLY A 17 -8.90 -14.76 -8.99
N MET A 18 -8.49 -13.59 -8.52
CA MET A 18 -7.74 -12.61 -9.31
C MET A 18 -6.41 -12.27 -8.64
N ILE A 19 -5.38 -12.06 -9.46
CA ILE A 19 -4.09 -11.55 -9.00
C ILE A 19 -4.03 -10.07 -9.33
N PHE A 20 -3.87 -9.25 -8.30
CA PHE A 20 -3.72 -7.80 -8.43
C PHE A 20 -2.31 -7.37 -8.14
N VAL A 21 -1.86 -6.34 -8.85
CA VAL A 21 -0.62 -5.65 -8.55
C VAL A 21 -0.95 -4.32 -7.90
N SER A 22 -0.30 -4.05 -6.78
CA SER A 22 -0.39 -2.78 -6.07
C SER A 22 0.99 -2.16 -5.90
N ALA A 23 1.03 -0.87 -5.64
CA ALA A 23 2.24 -0.16 -5.27
C ALA A 23 1.96 0.74 -4.06
N PHE A 24 2.91 0.83 -3.13
CA PHE A 24 2.80 1.67 -1.94
C PHE A 24 4.10 2.41 -1.68
N GLY A 25 4.01 3.53 -0.98
CA GLY A 25 5.14 4.37 -0.67
C GLY A 25 5.41 4.49 0.84
N VAL A 26 6.67 4.57 1.18
CA VAL A 26 7.17 4.85 2.52
C VAL A 26 7.78 6.24 2.50
N LEU A 27 7.10 7.18 3.16
CA LEU A 27 7.55 8.55 3.33
C LEU A 27 7.95 8.76 4.79
N TRP A 28 9.23 8.98 5.03
CA TRP A 28 9.75 9.34 6.34
C TRP A 28 9.57 10.83 6.62
N ASN A 29 9.43 11.19 7.89
CA ASN A 29 9.60 12.57 8.30
C ASN A 29 11.09 12.95 8.31
N ASP A 30 11.41 14.24 8.45
CA ASP A 30 12.78 14.75 8.43
C ASP A 30 13.68 14.16 9.53
N ALA A 31 13.11 13.78 10.67
CA ALA A 31 13.83 13.15 11.77
C ALA A 31 14.07 11.64 11.59
N HIS A 32 13.47 11.02 10.58
CA HIS A 32 13.48 9.56 10.36
C HIS A 32 13.01 8.73 11.57
N ASP A 33 12.08 9.27 12.35
CA ASP A 33 11.49 8.60 13.51
C ASP A 33 9.98 8.33 13.38
N ALA A 34 9.38 8.78 12.26
CA ALA A 34 7.98 8.56 11.93
C ALA A 34 7.79 8.34 10.42
N ILE A 35 6.78 7.56 10.05
CA ILE A 35 6.38 7.27 8.68
C ILE A 35 4.98 7.80 8.46
N LEU A 36 4.71 8.39 7.28
CA LEU A 36 3.37 8.79 6.89
C LEU A 36 2.51 7.55 6.65
N LEU A 37 1.46 7.44 7.45
CA LEU A 37 0.50 6.34 7.38
C LEU A 37 -0.92 6.90 7.33
N GLU A 38 -1.83 6.10 6.80
CA GLU A 38 -3.25 6.41 6.69
C GLU A 38 -4.12 5.41 7.45
N LYS A 39 -5.31 5.86 7.86
CA LYS A 39 -6.41 4.99 8.28
C LYS A 39 -7.43 4.93 7.17
N ARG A 40 -7.70 3.73 6.71
CA ARG A 40 -8.67 3.47 5.65
C ARG A 40 -10.08 3.30 6.21
N TRP A 41 -11.09 3.70 5.43
CA TRP A 41 -12.50 3.54 5.79
C TRP A 41 -12.93 2.06 5.92
N ASP A 42 -12.24 1.16 5.20
CA ASP A 42 -12.52 -0.28 5.16
C ASP A 42 -11.70 -1.10 6.17
N SER A 43 -11.01 -0.42 7.08
CA SER A 43 -10.23 -1.06 8.16
C SER A 43 -10.70 -0.59 9.53
N ASP A 44 -11.13 -1.54 10.36
CA ASP A 44 -11.63 -1.23 11.73
C ASP A 44 -10.51 -0.73 12.65
N GLU A 45 -9.29 -1.23 12.46
CA GLU A 45 -8.15 -0.87 13.28
C GLU A 45 -6.82 -0.99 12.51
N GLY A 46 -5.90 -0.08 12.81
CA GLY A 46 -4.54 -0.13 12.30
C GLY A 46 -4.29 0.88 11.17
N TRP A 47 -3.03 0.90 10.76
CA TRP A 47 -2.50 1.83 9.78
C TRP A 47 -2.19 1.15 8.47
N GLY A 48 -2.29 1.86 7.37
CA GLY A 48 -1.84 1.45 6.03
C GLY A 48 -0.74 2.36 5.52
N PHE A 49 0.04 1.86 4.58
CA PHE A 49 0.90 2.72 3.76
C PHE A 49 0.04 3.35 2.67
N PRO A 50 0.22 4.65 2.35
CA PRO A 50 -0.42 5.23 1.19
C PRO A 50 -0.05 4.47 -0.08
N GLY A 51 -1.07 4.11 -0.88
CA GLY A 51 -0.88 3.32 -2.09
C GLY A 51 -2.10 2.50 -2.47
N GLY A 52 -2.08 1.97 -3.67
CA GLY A 52 -3.22 1.24 -4.21
C GLY A 52 -2.88 0.37 -5.40
N TYR A 53 -3.92 -0.08 -6.08
CA TYR A 53 -3.78 -0.95 -7.24
C TYR A 53 -3.33 -0.16 -8.47
N LEU A 54 -2.56 -0.84 -9.34
CA LEU A 54 -2.19 -0.28 -10.62
C LEU A 54 -3.44 -0.16 -11.52
N GLU A 55 -3.57 0.96 -12.20
CA GLU A 55 -4.45 1.10 -13.33
C GLU A 55 -3.80 0.54 -14.61
N TYR A 56 -4.63 0.16 -15.58
CA TYR A 56 -4.12 -0.37 -16.84
C TYR A 56 -3.27 0.68 -17.58
N GLY A 57 -2.00 0.34 -17.78
CA GLY A 57 -1.02 1.23 -18.40
C GLY A 57 -0.09 1.95 -17.41
N ASP A 58 -0.37 1.88 -16.09
CA ASP A 58 0.53 2.44 -15.09
C ASP A 58 1.80 1.60 -14.93
N SER A 59 2.92 2.28 -14.78
CA SER A 59 4.07 1.67 -14.09
C SER A 59 3.86 1.73 -12.57
N PRO A 60 4.50 0.84 -11.78
CA PRO A 60 4.39 0.90 -10.32
C PRO A 60 4.78 2.25 -9.72
N MET A 61 5.77 2.94 -10.29
CA MET A 61 6.15 4.28 -9.84
C MET A 61 5.11 5.36 -10.15
N GLN A 62 4.37 5.22 -11.26
CA GLN A 62 3.26 6.13 -11.59
C GLN A 62 2.10 5.88 -10.63
N ALA A 63 1.77 4.62 -10.36
CA ALA A 63 0.72 4.27 -9.40
C ALA A 63 0.99 4.88 -8.02
N VAL A 64 2.19 4.70 -7.45
CA VAL A 64 2.55 5.31 -6.15
C VAL A 64 2.36 6.82 -6.15
N LYS A 65 2.81 7.52 -7.20
CA LYS A 65 2.67 8.99 -7.27
C LYS A 65 1.20 9.41 -7.37
N ARG A 66 0.41 8.68 -8.14
CA ARG A 66 -1.03 8.94 -8.28
C ARG A 66 -1.75 8.74 -6.95
N GLU A 67 -1.55 7.60 -6.30
CA GLU A 67 -2.17 7.27 -5.02
C GLU A 67 -1.77 8.28 -3.92
N PHE A 68 -0.47 8.63 -3.82
CA PHE A 68 -0.04 9.68 -2.89
C PHE A 68 -0.77 11.00 -3.15
N LYS A 69 -0.96 11.36 -4.41
CA LYS A 69 -1.70 12.58 -4.76
C LYS A 69 -3.16 12.49 -4.39
N GLU A 70 -3.80 11.36 -4.64
CA GLU A 70 -5.23 11.13 -4.37
C GLU A 70 -5.51 11.04 -2.86
N GLU A 71 -4.76 10.25 -2.12
CA GLU A 71 -5.00 9.96 -0.70
C GLU A 71 -4.44 11.02 0.25
N THR A 72 -3.34 11.67 -0.10
CA THR A 72 -2.59 12.56 0.79
C THR A 72 -2.46 14.00 0.29
N ASN A 73 -2.79 14.26 -0.97
CA ASN A 73 -2.53 15.51 -1.71
C ASN A 73 -1.05 15.90 -1.81
N LEU A 74 -0.12 15.00 -1.47
CA LEU A 74 1.32 15.23 -1.61
C LEU A 74 1.81 14.85 -3.00
N ASP A 75 2.75 15.63 -3.51
CA ASP A 75 3.55 15.28 -4.67
C ASP A 75 4.84 14.61 -4.19
N VAL A 76 5.12 13.41 -4.66
CA VAL A 76 6.27 12.61 -4.22
C VAL A 76 7.15 12.18 -5.38
N LYS A 77 8.42 12.00 -5.07
CA LYS A 77 9.43 11.41 -5.96
C LYS A 77 9.83 10.05 -5.40
N VAL A 78 9.80 9.02 -6.24
CA VAL A 78 10.33 7.70 -5.89
C VAL A 78 11.86 7.76 -5.88
N THR A 79 12.47 7.31 -4.80
CA THR A 79 13.93 7.30 -4.61
C THR A 79 14.53 5.92 -4.82
N ARG A 80 13.86 4.87 -4.32
CA ARG A 80 14.30 3.48 -4.51
C ARG A 80 13.15 2.50 -4.31
N MET A 81 13.31 1.29 -4.85
CA MET A 81 12.44 0.16 -4.55
C MET A 81 12.90 -0.50 -3.24
N LEU A 82 11.95 -0.73 -2.33
CA LEU A 82 12.19 -1.45 -1.07
C LEU A 82 12.08 -2.96 -1.24
N GLY A 83 11.25 -3.41 -2.17
CA GLY A 83 11.03 -4.81 -2.47
C GLY A 83 9.59 -5.14 -2.85
N ILE A 84 9.29 -6.43 -2.85
CA ILE A 84 7.99 -6.97 -3.23
C ILE A 84 7.43 -7.77 -2.05
N ALA A 85 6.15 -7.57 -1.75
CA ALA A 85 5.40 -8.33 -0.77
C ALA A 85 4.19 -9.00 -1.43
N THR A 86 3.83 -10.18 -0.98
CA THR A 86 2.62 -10.84 -1.44
C THR A 86 1.63 -11.02 -0.30
N ASN A 87 0.36 -10.90 -0.61
CA ASN A 87 -0.72 -11.13 0.32
C ASN A 87 -1.77 -12.02 -0.35
N GLU A 88 -2.02 -13.19 0.21
CA GLU A 88 -3.11 -14.07 -0.20
C GLU A 88 -4.30 -13.83 0.71
N VAL A 89 -5.38 -13.34 0.14
CA VAL A 89 -6.66 -13.20 0.82
C VAL A 89 -7.64 -14.17 0.16
N LYS A 90 -8.11 -15.14 0.93
CA LYS A 90 -9.06 -16.15 0.40
C LYS A 90 -10.37 -15.51 -0.04
N GLN A 91 -10.82 -14.49 0.67
CA GLN A 91 -12.03 -13.75 0.35
C GLN A 91 -11.93 -12.34 0.96
N ASN A 92 -12.13 -11.32 0.15
CA ASN A 92 -12.20 -9.93 0.64
C ASN A 92 -13.63 -9.56 1.09
N SER A 93 -13.83 -8.33 1.55
CA SER A 93 -15.14 -7.81 1.98
C SER A 93 -16.21 -7.79 0.86
N TRP A 94 -15.80 -7.90 -0.40
CA TRP A 94 -16.66 -7.96 -1.58
C TRP A 94 -16.98 -9.39 -2.03
N GLY A 95 -16.43 -10.39 -1.33
CA GLY A 95 -16.61 -11.80 -1.68
C GLY A 95 -15.65 -12.33 -2.73
N ASP A 96 -14.66 -11.55 -3.15
CA ASP A 96 -13.71 -11.95 -4.18
C ASP A 96 -12.55 -12.73 -3.56
N ALA A 97 -12.14 -13.82 -4.19
CA ALA A 97 -10.83 -14.42 -3.94
C ALA A 97 -9.76 -13.56 -4.60
N GLN A 98 -8.78 -13.11 -3.83
CA GLN A 98 -7.70 -12.27 -4.40
C GLN A 98 -6.34 -12.62 -3.84
N GLU A 99 -5.34 -12.51 -4.69
CA GLU A 99 -3.93 -12.45 -4.33
C GLU A 99 -3.38 -11.07 -4.72
N THR A 100 -2.55 -10.47 -3.87
CA THR A 100 -1.97 -9.17 -4.16
C THR A 100 -0.45 -9.25 -4.18
N ILE A 101 0.15 -8.71 -5.23
CA ILE A 101 1.59 -8.47 -5.33
C ILE A 101 1.80 -6.98 -5.10
N GLY A 102 2.34 -6.63 -3.93
CA GLY A 102 2.63 -5.24 -3.54
C GLY A 102 4.09 -4.88 -3.80
N ILE A 103 4.33 -3.79 -4.51
CA ILE A 103 5.66 -3.25 -4.77
C ILE A 103 5.87 -2.02 -3.88
N GLY A 104 6.81 -2.13 -2.93
CA GLY A 104 7.12 -1.06 -1.98
C GLY A 104 8.23 -0.14 -2.48
N PHE A 105 8.03 1.16 -2.31
CA PHE A 105 9.00 2.19 -2.66
C PHE A 105 9.26 3.12 -1.48
N GLU A 106 10.49 3.59 -1.36
CA GLU A 106 10.79 4.78 -0.58
C GLU A 106 10.55 6.01 -1.44
N VAL A 107 9.93 7.02 -0.85
CA VAL A 107 9.58 8.26 -1.55
C VAL A 107 10.01 9.48 -0.75
N GLU A 108 10.26 10.57 -1.47
CA GLU A 108 10.54 11.90 -0.92
C GLU A 108 9.39 12.86 -1.25
N HIS A 109 9.01 13.70 -0.30
CA HIS A 109 8.07 14.80 -0.52
C HIS A 109 8.73 15.87 -1.39
N VAL A 110 8.07 16.26 -2.48
CA VAL A 110 8.57 17.29 -3.40
C VAL A 110 7.58 18.45 -3.62
N GLY A 111 6.36 18.35 -3.10
CA GLY A 111 5.35 19.39 -3.23
C GLY A 111 3.98 18.98 -2.70
N GLY A 112 3.03 19.91 -2.78
CA GLY A 112 1.69 19.72 -2.22
C GLY A 112 1.64 20.01 -0.72
N GLN A 113 0.42 20.05 -0.19
CA GLN A 113 0.15 20.16 1.25
C GLN A 113 -0.64 18.96 1.68
N MET A 114 -0.26 18.33 2.78
CA MET A 114 -0.90 17.15 3.32
C MET A 114 -2.39 17.43 3.63
N LEU A 115 -3.26 16.76 2.92
CA LEU A 115 -4.71 16.79 3.10
C LEU A 115 -5.24 15.38 2.86
N LYS A 116 -6.02 14.86 3.79
CA LYS A 116 -6.74 13.59 3.58
C LYS A 116 -7.91 13.83 2.62
N ASP A 117 -8.23 12.87 1.77
CA ASP A 117 -9.34 12.96 0.85
C ASP A 117 -10.71 12.94 1.56
N GLY A 118 -10.78 12.32 2.76
CA GLY A 118 -11.96 12.25 3.62
C GLY A 118 -13.01 11.24 3.16
N THR A 119 -12.77 10.50 2.09
CA THR A 119 -13.64 9.44 1.58
C THR A 119 -13.06 8.06 1.81
N GLU A 120 -11.88 7.82 1.31
CA GLU A 120 -11.15 6.55 1.47
C GLU A 120 -10.14 6.63 2.62
N THR A 121 -9.53 7.79 2.84
CA THR A 121 -8.57 8.07 3.92
C THR A 121 -9.26 8.83 5.05
N LEU A 122 -9.53 8.15 6.17
CA LEU A 122 -10.19 8.74 7.34
C LEU A 122 -9.24 9.56 8.21
N ASP A 123 -7.99 9.14 8.29
CA ASP A 123 -6.94 9.83 9.03
C ASP A 123 -5.60 9.68 8.31
N LEU A 124 -4.74 10.70 8.46
CA LEU A 124 -3.44 10.76 7.78
C LEU A 124 -2.45 11.50 8.67
N GLN A 125 -1.38 10.82 9.08
CA GLN A 125 -0.37 11.43 9.93
C GLN A 125 0.99 10.71 9.85
N PHE A 126 2.04 11.42 10.25
CA PHE A 126 3.32 10.79 10.56
C PHE A 126 3.21 10.05 11.89
N VAL A 127 3.23 8.73 11.82
CA VAL A 127 3.12 7.85 12.99
C VAL A 127 4.53 7.46 13.44
N PRO A 128 4.88 7.68 14.72
CA PRO A 128 6.16 7.23 15.27
C PRO A 128 6.37 5.74 15.06
N VAL A 129 7.60 5.35 14.71
CA VAL A 129 7.92 3.94 14.45
C VAL A 129 8.38 3.17 15.71
N HIS A 130 8.53 3.86 16.82
CA HIS A 130 8.84 3.27 18.13
C HIS A 130 7.82 3.73 19.18
N PRO A 131 6.97 2.81 19.72
CA PRO A 131 6.85 1.40 19.34
C PRO A 131 6.35 1.21 17.91
N GLU A 132 6.66 0.06 17.30
CA GLU A 132 6.19 -0.29 15.95
C GLU A 132 4.66 -0.15 15.85
N PRO A 133 4.14 0.64 14.89
CA PRO A 133 2.70 0.87 14.79
C PRO A 133 1.94 -0.40 14.37
N LYS A 134 0.72 -0.54 14.87
CA LYS A 134 -0.19 -1.61 14.45
C LYS A 134 -0.68 -1.33 13.03
N MET A 135 -0.38 -2.23 12.11
CA MET A 135 -0.86 -2.16 10.75
C MET A 135 -2.21 -2.89 10.59
N PHE A 136 -2.97 -2.50 9.57
CA PHE A 136 -4.36 -2.98 9.38
C PHE A 136 -4.45 -4.44 8.89
N VAL A 137 -3.41 -4.99 8.26
CA VAL A 137 -3.34 -6.39 7.85
C VAL A 137 -2.00 -7.02 8.24
N PRO A 138 -1.96 -8.35 8.46
CA PRO A 138 -0.74 -9.04 8.86
C PRO A 138 0.43 -8.86 7.88
N GLN A 139 0.15 -8.77 6.59
CA GLN A 139 1.19 -8.55 5.59
C GLN A 139 1.80 -7.15 5.68
N ALA A 140 0.99 -6.12 5.90
CA ALA A 140 1.49 -4.76 6.12
C ALA A 140 2.31 -4.68 7.42
N GLN A 141 1.91 -5.41 8.48
CA GLN A 141 2.69 -5.50 9.72
C GLN A 141 4.06 -6.13 9.47
N LYS A 142 4.11 -7.23 8.74
CA LYS A 142 5.38 -7.87 8.36
C LYS A 142 6.25 -6.94 7.51
N THR A 143 5.65 -6.26 6.56
CA THR A 143 6.33 -5.27 5.71
C THR A 143 6.92 -4.14 6.54
N MET A 144 6.14 -3.56 7.47
CA MET A 144 6.62 -2.53 8.41
C MET A 144 7.82 -3.03 9.20
N HIS A 145 7.72 -4.21 9.79
CA HIS A 145 8.81 -4.81 10.56
C HIS A 145 10.11 -4.96 9.74
N LEU A 146 10.00 -5.44 8.50
CA LEU A 146 11.16 -5.58 7.60
C LEU A 146 11.79 -4.23 7.24
N ILE A 147 10.96 -3.21 6.95
CA ILE A 147 11.43 -1.85 6.67
C ILE A 147 12.20 -1.30 7.88
N LEU A 148 11.67 -1.46 9.08
CA LEU A 148 12.28 -0.92 10.30
C LEU A 148 13.56 -1.66 10.71
N THR A 149 13.68 -2.96 10.42
CA THR A 149 14.82 -3.78 10.86
C THR A 149 15.90 -3.94 9.81
N GLN A 150 15.53 -3.91 8.52
CA GLN A 150 16.43 -4.23 7.42
C GLN A 150 16.53 -3.08 6.40
N ASN A 151 15.69 -2.06 6.52
CA ASN A 151 15.57 -0.96 5.55
C ASN A 151 15.24 -1.42 4.11
N GLU A 152 14.67 -2.59 3.98
CA GLU A 152 14.20 -3.20 2.72
C GLU A 152 13.22 -4.33 3.01
N ILE A 153 12.50 -4.80 1.99
CA ILE A 153 11.62 -5.97 2.07
C ILE A 153 12.39 -7.18 1.52
N SER A 154 13.47 -7.56 2.22
CA SER A 154 14.42 -8.56 1.73
C SER A 154 14.01 -10.00 2.01
N GLU A 155 13.28 -10.25 3.08
CA GLU A 155 12.65 -11.56 3.31
C GLU A 155 11.41 -11.69 2.45
N GLN A 156 11.62 -11.98 1.21
CA GLN A 156 10.62 -11.99 0.17
C GLN A 156 9.50 -13.00 0.47
N PRO A 157 8.31 -12.60 0.94
CA PRO A 157 7.21 -13.55 1.17
C PRO A 157 6.82 -14.32 -0.09
N TRP A 158 7.04 -13.71 -1.26
CA TRP A 158 6.78 -14.33 -2.54
C TRP A 158 7.80 -15.41 -2.93
N MET A 159 8.94 -15.49 -2.25
CA MET A 159 9.93 -16.58 -2.41
C MET A 159 9.66 -17.76 -1.49
N ARG A 160 8.60 -17.73 -0.68
CA ARG A 160 8.25 -18.91 0.11
C ARG A 160 7.89 -20.06 -0.81
N GLU A 161 8.61 -21.15 -0.68
CA GLU A 161 8.11 -22.44 -1.14
C GLU A 161 6.75 -22.66 -0.47
N LYS A 162 5.73 -23.02 -1.26
CA LYS A 162 4.47 -23.49 -0.68
C LYS A 162 4.87 -24.68 0.20
N ASN A 163 4.73 -24.55 1.51
CA ASN A 163 4.82 -25.71 2.36
C ASN A 163 3.71 -26.67 1.92
N GLU A 164 4.12 -27.83 1.45
CA GLU A 164 3.26 -28.94 1.09
C GLU A 164 2.36 -29.36 2.27
#